data_f1079bdba4b0ed9c4936ed669a202626
#
_entry.id   f1079bdba4b0ed9c4936ed669a202626
#
_cell.length_a   1.000
_cell.length_b   1.000
_cell.length_c   1.000
_cell.angle_alpha   90.00
_cell.angle_beta   90.00
_cell.angle_gamma   90.00
#
_symmetry.space_group_name_H-M   'P 1'
#
loop_
_entity.id
_entity.type
_entity.pdbx_description
1 polymer ?
#
loop_
_entity_poly.entity_id
_entity_poly.type
_entity_poly.pdbx_seq_one_letter_code
_entity_poly.pdbx_strand_id
1 'polypeptide(L)'
;MKKFKMKSIFAFLATAMLAMMLVGCGGEKKDAAADAGKGDKWVVAINSTFPPFESVKEGTKDYQGVDIDIAHYIAKKMNKKIEFTDMKFASLVPTLQSGRADVIISAISPTSEREKVVSFSKPYYFPMKAILCKKGAGYDAMDKLKGKRAGASMGTTYAKELKAVGGIEVVEMDTTPLVVQDIKNGRLAAGLFDSSQAAVFVKQNPDLELHVLQGAVVKDDTFAIALPKDSKDVEKINEILKEMRTNGELHKILVAHLGEEGTKEYEAAIEKLDIAKL
;
A
#
# COMPACT_ATOMS: atom_id res chain seq x y z
N MET A 1 -24.32 25.50 -64.09
CA MET A 1 -23.44 25.39 -65.28
C MET A 1 -22.05 25.15 -64.74
N LYS A 2 -21.34 24.14 -64.97
CA LYS A 2 -21.12 23.13 -65.99
C LYS A 2 -20.69 21.82 -65.30
N LYS A 3 -21.30 20.74 -65.71
CA LYS A 3 -20.86 19.35 -65.56
C LYS A 3 -19.53 19.13 -66.28
N PHE A 4 -18.64 18.28 -65.75
CA PHE A 4 -17.84 17.43 -66.61
C PHE A 4 -17.60 16.06 -65.96
N LYS A 5 -17.99 15.11 -66.72
CA LYS A 5 -17.96 13.67 -66.62
C LYS A 5 -16.52 13.13 -66.82
N MET A 6 -16.11 12.09 -66.03
CA MET A 6 -16.17 10.68 -66.43
C MET A 6 -15.13 10.18 -67.42
N LYS A 7 -14.33 9.23 -67.06
CA LYS A 7 -14.10 7.87 -67.64
C LYS A 7 -12.71 7.40 -67.25
N SER A 8 -12.62 6.38 -66.47
CA SER A 8 -12.36 4.97 -66.89
C SER A 8 -11.21 4.77 -67.85
N ILE A 9 -10.15 4.09 -67.41
CA ILE A 9 -9.46 3.08 -68.22
C ILE A 9 -9.05 1.92 -67.29
N PHE A 10 -9.57 0.79 -67.65
CA PHE A 10 -9.23 -0.58 -67.28
C PHE A 10 -7.85 -0.96 -67.86
N ALA A 11 -7.10 -1.81 -67.23
CA ALA A 11 -6.70 -3.09 -67.82
C ALA A 11 -5.34 -3.62 -67.35
N PHE A 12 -5.40 -4.85 -66.90
CA PHE A 12 -4.46 -5.97 -67.14
C PHE A 12 -3.05 -5.87 -66.51
N LEU A 13 -2.65 -6.79 -65.69
CA LEU A 13 -2.24 -8.16 -66.03
C LEU A 13 -2.25 -9.05 -64.79
N ALA A 14 -2.89 -10.16 -64.97
CA ALA A 14 -2.80 -11.36 -64.16
C ALA A 14 -1.56 -12.22 -64.55
N THR A 15 -1.39 -13.26 -63.78
CA THR A 15 -0.46 -14.41 -63.96
C THR A 15 0.86 -14.30 -63.20
N ALA A 16 1.29 -15.25 -62.43
CA ALA A 16 1.09 -16.68 -62.40
C ALA A 16 1.54 -17.23 -61.03
N MET A 17 0.78 -18.19 -60.49
CA MET A 17 1.15 -19.60 -60.27
C MET A 17 2.33 -19.84 -59.31
N LEU A 18 2.37 -20.78 -58.48
CA LEU A 18 1.69 -22.08 -58.21
C LEU A 18 2.39 -22.73 -57.04
N ALA A 19 1.62 -23.16 -56.12
CA ALA A 19 1.76 -24.36 -55.27
C ALA A 19 3.16 -24.82 -54.83
N MET A 20 3.31 -25.00 -53.53
CA MET A 20 3.69 -26.30 -52.98
C MET A 20 3.12 -26.47 -51.58
N MET A 21 2.18 -27.40 -51.47
CA MET A 21 1.80 -28.08 -50.21
C MET A 21 2.97 -28.93 -49.74
N LEU A 22 3.19 -28.96 -48.46
CA LEU A 22 3.58 -30.18 -47.72
C LEU A 22 3.39 -29.92 -46.25
N VAL A 23 2.33 -30.47 -45.75
CA VAL A 23 2.14 -31.38 -44.61
C VAL A 23 3.32 -31.39 -43.61
N GLY A 24 3.01 -31.01 -42.37
CA GLY A 24 3.86 -31.22 -41.21
C GLY A 24 3.07 -31.04 -39.92
N CYS A 25 2.65 -32.13 -39.36
CA CYS A 25 1.93 -32.36 -38.12
C CYS A 25 2.31 -31.48 -36.93
N GLY A 26 1.29 -31.13 -36.18
CA GLY A 26 1.15 -31.37 -34.75
C GLY A 26 2.07 -30.60 -33.79
N GLY A 27 1.53 -29.66 -33.11
CA GLY A 27 2.13 -29.04 -31.94
C GLY A 27 1.30 -27.84 -31.51
N GLU A 28 0.32 -28.06 -30.65
CA GLU A 28 -0.34 -26.99 -29.92
C GLU A 28 0.72 -26.10 -29.26
N LYS A 29 0.99 -24.97 -29.85
CA LYS A 29 1.60 -23.84 -29.12
C LYS A 29 0.45 -23.04 -28.57
N LYS A 30 0.11 -23.32 -27.30
CA LYS A 30 -0.61 -22.40 -26.45
C LYS A 30 0.14 -21.09 -26.40
N ASP A 31 -0.58 -20.07 -26.69
CA ASP A 31 -0.40 -18.65 -26.49
C ASP A 31 0.76 -18.25 -25.58
N ALA A 32 1.89 -17.91 -26.18
CA ALA A 32 3.01 -17.20 -25.59
C ALA A 32 3.03 -15.75 -26.12
N ALA A 33 1.90 -15.06 -26.09
CA ALA A 33 1.78 -13.69 -26.62
C ALA A 33 1.36 -12.67 -25.55
N ALA A 34 1.56 -12.95 -24.25
CA ALA A 34 1.21 -12.02 -23.17
C ALA A 34 2.38 -11.58 -22.28
N ASP A 35 3.64 -11.90 -22.61
CA ASP A 35 4.79 -11.59 -21.73
C ASP A 35 5.92 -10.78 -22.37
N ALA A 36 5.71 -10.13 -23.49
CA ALA A 36 6.78 -9.39 -24.18
C ALA A 36 6.94 -7.90 -23.77
N GLY A 37 6.33 -7.44 -22.65
CA GLY A 37 6.36 -6.03 -22.23
C GLY A 37 6.62 -5.72 -20.76
N LYS A 38 6.61 -6.70 -19.88
CA LYS A 38 6.71 -6.49 -18.41
C LYS A 38 8.09 -6.75 -17.78
N GLY A 39 9.11 -7.08 -18.55
CA GLY A 39 10.35 -7.69 -18.08
C GLY A 39 11.17 -6.91 -17.04
N ASP A 40 11.04 -5.59 -16.93
CA ASP A 40 11.87 -4.77 -16.02
C ASP A 40 11.10 -3.86 -15.09
N LYS A 41 9.84 -3.58 -15.35
CA LYS A 41 9.02 -2.70 -14.52
C LYS A 41 8.39 -3.46 -13.34
N TRP A 42 8.39 -2.82 -12.19
CA TRP A 42 7.73 -3.28 -10.98
C TRP A 42 6.74 -2.22 -10.51
N VAL A 43 5.46 -2.43 -10.76
CA VAL A 43 4.40 -1.49 -10.40
C VAL A 43 4.06 -1.67 -8.94
N VAL A 44 4.45 -0.69 -8.12
CA VAL A 44 4.23 -0.66 -6.67
C VAL A 44 3.02 0.20 -6.37
N ALA A 45 1.94 -0.41 -5.89
CA ALA A 45 0.75 0.31 -5.46
C ALA A 45 0.94 0.86 -4.03
N ILE A 46 0.63 2.14 -3.85
CA ILE A 46 0.75 2.87 -2.59
C ILE A 46 -0.49 3.73 -2.34
N ASN A 47 -0.66 4.18 -1.08
CA ASN A 47 -1.55 5.27 -0.71
C ASN A 47 -0.77 6.39 -0.03
N SER A 48 -0.34 7.39 -0.79
CA SER A 48 0.60 8.43 -0.37
C SER A 48 0.02 9.44 0.65
N THR A 49 -0.95 9.01 1.46
CA THR A 49 -1.57 9.82 2.51
C THR A 49 -1.29 9.31 3.92
N PHE A 50 -0.23 8.49 4.08
CA PHE A 50 0.08 7.81 5.33
C PHE A 50 1.54 8.09 5.80
N PRO A 51 1.92 9.37 6.09
CA PRO A 51 3.23 9.68 6.66
C PRO A 51 3.37 9.03 8.05
N PRO A 52 4.58 8.59 8.45
CA PRO A 52 5.87 8.66 7.77
C PRO A 52 6.15 7.50 6.81
N PHE A 53 5.18 6.61 6.54
CA PHE A 53 5.38 5.43 5.69
C PHE A 53 5.39 5.79 4.20
N GLU A 54 4.38 6.52 3.74
CA GLU A 54 4.31 7.04 2.38
C GLU A 54 3.58 8.38 2.30
N SER A 55 4.21 9.33 1.63
CA SER A 55 3.66 10.66 1.37
C SER A 55 4.28 11.26 0.12
N VAL A 56 3.63 12.29 -0.43
CA VAL A 56 4.25 13.13 -1.46
C VAL A 56 5.20 14.11 -0.78
N LYS A 57 6.42 14.22 -1.28
CA LYS A 57 7.40 15.18 -0.79
C LYS A 57 6.95 16.60 -1.13
N GLU A 58 6.94 17.47 -0.13
CA GLU A 58 6.46 18.85 -0.27
C GLU A 58 7.13 19.58 -1.44
N GLY A 59 6.32 20.23 -2.27
CA GLY A 59 6.78 20.99 -3.43
C GLY A 59 7.22 20.16 -4.64
N THR A 60 7.06 18.85 -4.58
CA THR A 60 7.45 17.93 -5.67
C THR A 60 6.31 16.98 -6.05
N LYS A 61 6.59 16.05 -6.98
CA LYS A 61 5.74 14.90 -7.30
C LYS A 61 6.36 13.57 -6.82
N ASP A 62 7.47 13.66 -6.11
CA ASP A 62 8.20 12.48 -5.64
C ASP A 62 7.57 11.94 -4.37
N TYR A 63 7.61 10.64 -4.21
CA TYR A 63 7.17 9.98 -2.99
C TYR A 63 8.34 9.85 -2.01
N GLN A 64 8.01 9.84 -0.72
CA GLN A 64 8.96 9.65 0.37
C GLN A 64 8.31 8.85 1.51
N GLY A 65 9.13 8.19 2.32
CA GLY A 65 8.69 7.47 3.50
C GLY A 65 9.33 6.10 3.65
N VAL A 66 9.03 5.45 4.76
CA VAL A 66 9.57 4.10 5.09
C VAL A 66 9.29 3.11 3.97
N ASP A 67 8.05 3.06 3.48
CA ASP A 67 7.61 2.12 2.46
C ASP A 67 8.25 2.39 1.10
N ILE A 68 8.47 3.67 0.79
CA ILE A 68 9.12 4.08 -0.44
C ILE A 68 10.58 3.62 -0.47
N ASP A 69 11.31 3.80 0.64
CA ASP A 69 12.70 3.39 0.73
C ASP A 69 12.85 1.86 0.78
N ILE A 70 11.94 1.15 1.47
CA ILE A 70 11.87 -0.32 1.43
C ILE A 70 11.63 -0.80 0.00
N ALA A 71 10.68 -0.20 -0.73
CA ALA A 71 10.39 -0.54 -2.12
C ALA A 71 11.62 -0.38 -3.01
N HIS A 72 12.34 0.75 -2.89
CA HIS A 72 13.57 1.00 -3.64
C HIS A 72 14.67 -0.02 -3.32
N TYR A 73 14.85 -0.36 -2.04
CA TYR A 73 15.85 -1.36 -1.65
C TYR A 73 15.53 -2.73 -2.24
N ILE A 74 14.27 -3.19 -2.11
CA ILE A 74 13.84 -4.48 -2.65
C ILE A 74 13.98 -4.51 -4.17
N ALA A 75 13.50 -3.49 -4.87
CA ALA A 75 13.60 -3.42 -6.33
C ALA A 75 15.06 -3.48 -6.81
N LYS A 76 15.97 -2.76 -6.15
CA LYS A 76 17.40 -2.84 -6.43
C LYS A 76 17.95 -4.27 -6.29
N LYS A 77 17.56 -4.98 -5.22
CA LYS A 77 17.99 -6.37 -4.98
C LYS A 77 17.38 -7.36 -5.98
N MET A 78 16.19 -7.08 -6.48
CA MET A 78 15.50 -7.87 -7.49
C MET A 78 15.82 -7.45 -8.94
N ASN A 79 16.68 -6.45 -9.13
CA ASN A 79 17.00 -5.86 -10.44
C ASN A 79 15.75 -5.40 -11.20
N LYS A 80 14.83 -4.72 -10.52
CA LYS A 80 13.58 -4.19 -11.06
C LYS A 80 13.60 -2.66 -11.10
N LYS A 81 12.87 -2.09 -12.07
CA LYS A 81 12.63 -0.63 -12.18
C LYS A 81 11.27 -0.32 -11.59
N ILE A 82 11.23 0.53 -10.56
CA ILE A 82 9.98 0.90 -9.89
C ILE A 82 9.16 1.87 -10.75
N GLU A 83 7.85 1.63 -10.72
CA GLU A 83 6.83 2.59 -11.08
C GLU A 83 5.79 2.63 -9.94
N PHE A 84 5.71 3.74 -9.20
CA PHE A 84 4.70 3.90 -8.16
C PHE A 84 3.35 4.27 -8.76
N THR A 85 2.28 3.64 -8.25
CA THR A 85 0.90 3.99 -8.56
C THR A 85 0.16 4.33 -7.28
N ASP A 86 -0.17 5.62 -7.13
CA ASP A 86 -0.87 6.14 -5.97
C ASP A 86 -2.38 6.01 -6.12
N MET A 87 -3.06 5.57 -5.07
CA MET A 87 -4.50 5.38 -5.06
C MET A 87 -5.08 5.37 -3.64
N LYS A 88 -6.42 5.38 -3.53
CA LYS A 88 -7.10 5.19 -2.26
C LYS A 88 -6.75 3.83 -1.66
N PHE A 89 -6.55 3.77 -0.35
CA PHE A 89 -6.15 2.54 0.35
C PHE A 89 -7.09 1.36 0.06
N ALA A 90 -8.40 1.59 0.06
CA ALA A 90 -9.40 0.56 -0.24
C ALA A 90 -9.27 -0.04 -1.66
N SER A 91 -8.57 0.64 -2.58
CA SER A 91 -8.37 0.18 -3.96
C SER A 91 -7.10 -0.66 -4.15
N LEU A 92 -6.19 -0.71 -3.17
CA LEU A 92 -4.90 -1.39 -3.28
C LEU A 92 -5.07 -2.89 -3.61
N VAL A 93 -5.79 -3.63 -2.77
CA VAL A 93 -5.99 -5.09 -2.96
C VAL A 93 -6.72 -5.39 -4.28
N PRO A 94 -7.84 -4.74 -4.64
CA PRO A 94 -8.46 -4.91 -5.95
C PRO A 94 -7.53 -4.63 -7.14
N THR A 95 -6.63 -3.64 -7.01
CA THR A 95 -5.66 -3.31 -8.06
C THR A 95 -4.61 -4.41 -8.23
N LEU A 96 -4.10 -4.95 -7.12
CA LEU A 96 -3.18 -6.09 -7.14
C LEU A 96 -3.85 -7.35 -7.74
N GLN A 97 -5.08 -7.67 -7.33
CA GLN A 97 -5.83 -8.82 -7.85
C GLN A 97 -6.10 -8.73 -9.36
N SER A 98 -6.32 -7.53 -9.88
CA SER A 98 -6.54 -7.31 -11.32
C SER A 98 -5.24 -7.30 -12.16
N GLY A 99 -4.07 -7.49 -11.54
CA GLY A 99 -2.78 -7.47 -12.21
C GLY A 99 -2.35 -6.08 -12.71
N ARG A 100 -2.98 -5.00 -12.24
CA ARG A 100 -2.58 -3.61 -12.54
C ARG A 100 -1.45 -3.12 -11.66
N ALA A 101 -1.16 -3.80 -10.56
CA ALA A 101 0.04 -3.65 -9.76
C ALA A 101 0.70 -5.02 -9.58
N ASP A 102 2.01 -5.02 -9.38
CA ASP A 102 2.79 -6.23 -9.14
C ASP A 102 2.95 -6.49 -7.62
N VAL A 103 2.86 -5.43 -6.82
CA VAL A 103 3.04 -5.47 -5.37
C VAL A 103 2.35 -4.30 -4.69
N ILE A 104 1.99 -4.46 -3.42
CA ILE A 104 1.57 -3.38 -2.53
C ILE A 104 2.62 -3.24 -1.43
N ILE A 105 3.18 -2.03 -1.26
CA ILE A 105 4.00 -1.64 -0.12
C ILE A 105 3.42 -0.33 0.38
N SER A 106 2.51 -0.40 1.38
CA SER A 106 1.66 0.71 1.79
C SER A 106 1.07 0.47 3.19
N ALA A 107 1.93 0.23 4.18
CA ALA A 107 1.53 -0.03 5.57
C ALA A 107 0.32 -0.99 5.68
N ILE A 108 0.26 -2.01 4.81
CA ILE A 108 -0.89 -2.90 4.71
C ILE A 108 -0.76 -4.12 5.61
N SER A 109 -1.80 -4.40 6.37
CA SER A 109 -1.84 -5.53 7.32
C SER A 109 -2.26 -6.83 6.65
N PRO A 110 -1.63 -7.99 7.01
CA PRO A 110 -1.95 -9.32 6.48
C PRO A 110 -3.16 -9.94 7.19
N THR A 111 -4.33 -9.28 7.07
CA THR A 111 -5.55 -9.80 7.69
C THR A 111 -5.98 -11.11 7.03
N SER A 112 -6.65 -11.97 7.81
CA SER A 112 -7.17 -13.26 7.32
C SER A 112 -8.10 -13.13 6.10
N GLU A 113 -8.80 -12.00 5.95
CA GLU A 113 -9.62 -11.71 4.78
C GLU A 113 -8.77 -11.43 3.55
N ARG A 114 -7.71 -10.61 3.71
CA ARG A 114 -6.80 -10.27 2.61
C ARG A 114 -5.97 -11.48 2.18
N GLU A 115 -5.54 -12.32 3.13
CA GLU A 115 -4.77 -13.54 2.84
C GLU A 115 -5.52 -14.58 1.98
N LYS A 116 -6.86 -14.51 1.94
CA LYS A 116 -7.65 -15.35 1.02
C LYS A 116 -7.39 -15.03 -0.45
N VAL A 117 -7.04 -13.79 -0.75
CA VAL A 117 -7.02 -13.26 -2.13
C VAL A 117 -5.65 -12.73 -2.59
N VAL A 118 -4.73 -12.50 -1.67
CA VAL A 118 -3.33 -12.10 -1.93
C VAL A 118 -2.40 -12.86 -1.01
N SER A 119 -1.09 -12.88 -1.32
CA SER A 119 -0.04 -13.42 -0.45
C SER A 119 0.70 -12.28 0.24
N PHE A 120 1.27 -12.55 1.41
CA PHE A 120 2.02 -11.56 2.17
C PHE A 120 3.44 -12.04 2.48
N SER A 121 4.36 -11.09 2.56
CA SER A 121 5.67 -11.31 3.16
C SER A 121 5.57 -11.48 4.68
N LYS A 122 6.71 -11.77 5.31
CA LYS A 122 6.87 -11.53 6.75
C LYS A 122 6.70 -10.03 7.04
N PRO A 123 6.21 -9.66 8.24
CA PRO A 123 6.04 -8.26 8.59
C PRO A 123 7.37 -7.49 8.56
N TYR A 124 7.37 -6.24 8.12
CA TYR A 124 8.51 -5.34 8.22
C TYR A 124 8.36 -4.31 9.34
N TYR A 125 7.13 -4.06 9.81
CA TYR A 125 6.82 -3.09 10.86
C TYR A 125 5.69 -3.61 11.77
N PHE A 126 5.72 -3.21 13.05
CA PHE A 126 4.78 -3.62 14.10
C PHE A 126 4.13 -2.38 14.71
N PRO A 127 3.03 -1.87 14.12
CA PRO A 127 2.42 -0.62 14.54
C PRO A 127 1.82 -0.71 15.95
N MET A 128 1.96 0.37 16.70
CA MET A 128 1.14 0.63 17.87
C MET A 128 -0.05 1.51 17.49
N LYS A 129 -1.19 1.31 18.12
CA LYS A 129 -2.38 2.09 17.85
C LYS A 129 -2.45 3.31 18.74
N ALA A 130 -2.99 4.40 18.21
CA ALA A 130 -3.21 5.62 18.97
C ALA A 130 -4.56 6.26 18.62
N ILE A 131 -5.22 6.81 19.64
CA ILE A 131 -6.33 7.73 19.47
C ILE A 131 -5.75 9.12 19.27
N LEU A 132 -6.13 9.79 18.19
CA LEU A 132 -5.83 11.20 17.92
C LEU A 132 -7.09 12.02 18.17
N CYS A 133 -6.99 13.05 18.99
CA CYS A 133 -8.10 13.92 19.33
C CYS A 133 -7.62 15.37 19.57
N LYS A 134 -8.56 16.29 19.79
CA LYS A 134 -8.21 17.65 20.26
C LYS A 134 -7.59 17.59 21.64
N LYS A 135 -6.60 18.43 21.85
CA LYS A 135 -5.90 18.55 23.12
C LYS A 135 -6.86 18.83 24.27
N GLY A 136 -6.75 18.01 25.33
CA GLY A 136 -7.62 18.10 26.51
C GLY A 136 -9.01 17.50 26.33
N ALA A 137 -9.29 16.80 25.22
CA ALA A 137 -10.61 16.15 24.99
C ALA A 137 -10.84 14.90 25.86
N GLY A 138 -9.74 14.28 26.36
CA GLY A 138 -9.83 13.16 27.32
C GLY A 138 -10.20 11.82 26.70
N TYR A 139 -10.00 11.63 25.40
CA TYR A 139 -10.25 10.37 24.68
C TYR A 139 -8.99 9.49 24.67
N ASP A 140 -8.62 8.94 25.80
CA ASP A 140 -7.40 8.12 26.00
C ASP A 140 -7.66 6.61 25.94
N ALA A 141 -8.91 6.18 25.73
CA ALA A 141 -9.32 4.78 25.60
C ALA A 141 -10.50 4.63 24.63
N MET A 142 -10.61 3.45 24.00
CA MET A 142 -11.63 3.17 22.98
C MET A 142 -13.06 3.26 23.50
N ASP A 143 -13.31 2.85 24.74
CA ASP A 143 -14.64 2.89 25.34
C ASP A 143 -15.13 4.32 25.62
N LYS A 144 -14.23 5.28 25.78
CA LYS A 144 -14.58 6.71 25.91
C LYS A 144 -15.12 7.32 24.59
N LEU A 145 -14.95 6.61 23.48
CA LEU A 145 -15.51 7.01 22.18
C LEU A 145 -16.95 6.56 21.97
N LYS A 146 -17.54 5.76 22.90
CA LYS A 146 -18.94 5.35 22.80
C LYS A 146 -19.87 6.57 22.85
N GLY A 147 -20.86 6.58 21.96
CA GLY A 147 -21.77 7.73 21.77
C GLY A 147 -21.13 8.90 21.03
N LYS A 148 -19.90 8.77 20.50
CA LYS A 148 -19.20 9.80 19.74
C LYS A 148 -19.04 9.39 18.30
N ARG A 149 -18.72 10.39 17.46
CA ARG A 149 -18.28 10.20 16.07
C ARG A 149 -16.77 10.06 16.05
N ALA A 150 -16.26 8.95 15.55
CA ALA A 150 -14.84 8.71 15.41
C ALA A 150 -14.49 8.27 13.98
N GLY A 151 -13.32 8.68 13.51
CA GLY A 151 -12.90 8.48 12.12
C GLY A 151 -11.73 7.54 11.95
N ALA A 152 -11.68 6.89 10.76
CA ALA A 152 -10.51 6.21 10.27
C ALA A 152 -10.52 6.22 8.73
N SER A 153 -9.38 5.89 8.11
CA SER A 153 -9.32 5.72 6.67
C SER A 153 -10.07 4.47 6.23
N MET A 154 -10.81 4.58 5.14
CA MET A 154 -11.67 3.51 4.61
C MET A 154 -10.87 2.27 4.24
N GLY A 155 -11.38 1.10 4.62
CA GLY A 155 -10.79 -0.20 4.30
C GLY A 155 -9.62 -0.59 5.21
N THR A 156 -9.27 0.21 6.22
CA THR A 156 -8.21 -0.09 7.19
C THR A 156 -8.69 -1.00 8.33
N THR A 157 -7.74 -1.64 9.02
CA THR A 157 -8.02 -2.37 10.26
C THR A 157 -8.53 -1.42 11.35
N TYR A 158 -8.08 -0.16 11.36
CA TYR A 158 -8.54 0.87 12.30
C TYR A 158 -10.04 1.14 12.19
N ALA A 159 -10.58 1.23 10.97
CA ALA A 159 -12.02 1.39 10.77
C ALA A 159 -12.81 0.18 11.25
N LYS A 160 -12.30 -1.04 11.01
CA LYS A 160 -12.92 -2.28 11.52
C LYS A 160 -12.91 -2.35 13.05
N GLU A 161 -11.82 -1.94 13.67
CA GLU A 161 -11.66 -1.95 15.11
C GLU A 161 -12.61 -0.95 15.80
N LEU A 162 -12.71 0.27 15.29
CA LEU A 162 -13.70 1.24 15.78
C LEU A 162 -15.14 0.67 15.72
N LYS A 163 -15.48 -0.01 14.63
CA LYS A 163 -16.80 -0.67 14.48
C LYS A 163 -17.00 -1.82 15.49
N ALA A 164 -15.94 -2.57 15.77
CA ALA A 164 -15.99 -3.72 16.67
C ALA A 164 -16.24 -3.33 18.14
N VAL A 165 -15.85 -2.12 18.56
CA VAL A 165 -16.12 -1.62 19.92
C VAL A 165 -17.63 -1.50 20.18
N GLY A 166 -18.41 -1.19 19.16
CA GLY A 166 -19.86 -0.91 19.31
C GLY A 166 -20.15 0.41 19.99
N GLY A 167 -21.27 1.03 19.64
CA GLY A 167 -21.70 2.31 20.22
C GLY A 167 -20.91 3.54 19.75
N ILE A 168 -19.97 3.39 18.81
CA ILE A 168 -19.25 4.49 18.14
C ILE A 168 -19.91 4.73 16.77
N GLU A 169 -20.20 5.98 16.44
CA GLU A 169 -20.57 6.36 15.07
C GLU A 169 -19.29 6.47 14.24
N VAL A 170 -18.97 5.40 13.50
CA VAL A 170 -17.73 5.32 12.72
C VAL A 170 -17.87 6.02 11.39
N VAL A 171 -17.00 6.99 11.13
CA VAL A 171 -16.93 7.73 9.86
C VAL A 171 -15.68 7.30 9.10
N GLU A 172 -15.89 6.62 7.99
CA GLU A 172 -14.78 6.22 7.10
C GLU A 172 -14.55 7.29 6.04
N MET A 173 -13.29 7.69 5.87
CA MET A 173 -12.87 8.70 4.92
C MET A 173 -11.85 8.15 3.93
N ASP A 174 -11.77 8.75 2.76
CA ASP A 174 -10.86 8.33 1.69
C ASP A 174 -9.38 8.44 2.06
N THR A 175 -9.03 9.41 2.92
CA THR A 175 -7.65 9.69 3.30
C THR A 175 -7.53 10.04 4.78
N THR A 176 -6.39 9.72 5.38
CA THR A 176 -6.10 10.05 6.78
C THR A 176 -6.11 11.57 7.06
N PRO A 177 -5.53 12.44 6.20
CA PRO A 177 -5.63 13.90 6.40
C PRO A 177 -7.06 14.44 6.50
N LEU A 178 -8.03 13.84 5.82
CA LEU A 178 -9.44 14.23 5.96
C LEU A 178 -9.98 13.91 7.35
N VAL A 179 -9.62 12.76 7.92
CA VAL A 179 -10.00 12.42 9.31
C VAL A 179 -9.43 13.46 10.28
N VAL A 180 -8.14 13.80 10.13
CA VAL A 180 -7.49 14.83 10.96
C VAL A 180 -8.17 16.19 10.82
N GLN A 181 -8.51 16.60 9.61
CA GLN A 181 -9.21 17.85 9.35
C GLN A 181 -10.60 17.88 10.04
N ASP A 182 -11.31 16.76 10.06
CA ASP A 182 -12.62 16.65 10.70
C ASP A 182 -12.53 16.65 12.23
N ILE A 183 -11.46 16.09 12.80
CA ILE A 183 -11.16 16.22 14.23
C ILE A 183 -10.90 17.69 14.56
N LYS A 184 -10.06 18.39 13.80
CA LYS A 184 -9.76 19.82 13.99
C LYS A 184 -11.01 20.69 13.92
N ASN A 185 -11.92 20.39 12.99
CA ASN A 185 -13.18 21.11 12.83
C ASN A 185 -14.25 20.72 13.86
N GLY A 186 -14.01 19.72 14.72
CA GLY A 186 -14.97 19.24 15.69
C GLY A 186 -16.13 18.44 15.10
N ARG A 187 -16.02 17.99 13.84
CA ARG A 187 -16.98 17.07 13.21
C ARG A 187 -16.78 15.64 13.67
N LEU A 188 -15.56 15.28 14.07
CA LEU A 188 -15.20 14.04 14.76
C LEU A 188 -14.66 14.35 16.14
N ALA A 189 -14.99 13.52 17.12
CA ALA A 189 -14.42 13.59 18.45
C ALA A 189 -12.96 13.11 18.46
N ALA A 190 -12.66 12.06 17.70
CA ALA A 190 -11.33 11.46 17.61
C ALA A 190 -11.21 10.61 16.32
N GLY A 191 -10.01 10.06 16.12
CA GLY A 191 -9.75 9.02 15.12
C GLY A 191 -8.77 7.99 15.64
N LEU A 192 -8.77 6.80 15.04
CA LEU A 192 -7.84 5.71 15.34
C LEU A 192 -6.78 5.63 14.23
N PHE A 193 -5.52 5.57 14.65
CA PHE A 193 -4.34 5.68 13.78
C PHE A 193 -3.22 4.73 14.21
N ASP A 194 -2.21 4.55 13.36
CA ASP A 194 -0.88 4.16 13.81
C ASP A 194 -0.27 5.29 14.66
N SER A 195 0.46 4.91 15.72
CA SER A 195 1.03 5.89 16.66
C SER A 195 2.08 6.78 16.01
N SER A 196 2.91 6.23 15.12
CA SER A 196 3.93 7.00 14.41
C SER A 196 3.29 8.00 13.44
N GLN A 197 2.20 7.60 12.77
CA GLN A 197 1.41 8.52 11.95
C GLN A 197 0.74 9.61 12.79
N ALA A 198 0.11 9.25 13.91
CA ALA A 198 -0.52 10.22 14.81
C ALA A 198 0.50 11.23 15.33
N ALA A 199 1.74 10.80 15.64
CA ALA A 199 2.82 11.68 16.07
C ALA A 199 3.19 12.72 15.01
N VAL A 200 3.22 12.34 13.72
CA VAL A 200 3.43 13.29 12.62
C VAL A 200 2.35 14.37 12.61
N PHE A 201 1.08 13.98 12.77
CA PHE A 201 -0.03 14.94 12.76
C PHE A 201 -0.02 15.85 14.00
N VAL A 202 0.30 15.34 15.19
CA VAL A 202 0.43 16.17 16.40
C VAL A 202 1.57 17.19 16.25
N LYS A 203 2.71 16.78 15.68
CA LYS A 203 3.83 17.70 15.41
C LYS A 203 3.44 18.86 14.49
N GLN A 204 2.57 18.59 13.51
CA GLN A 204 2.07 19.59 12.56
C GLN A 204 0.88 20.41 13.09
N ASN A 205 0.19 19.90 14.13
CA ASN A 205 -1.04 20.49 14.67
C ASN A 205 -0.98 20.48 16.21
N PRO A 206 -0.41 21.53 16.83
CA PRO A 206 -0.22 21.59 18.29
C PRO A 206 -1.52 21.61 19.12
N ASP A 207 -2.68 21.81 18.48
CA ASP A 207 -4.03 21.72 19.01
C ASP A 207 -4.58 20.29 19.13
N LEU A 208 -3.81 19.31 18.66
CA LEU A 208 -4.12 17.89 18.77
C LEU A 208 -3.20 17.21 19.80
N GLU A 209 -3.67 16.08 20.31
CA GLU A 209 -2.92 15.14 21.14
C GLU A 209 -3.16 13.72 20.70
N LEU A 210 -2.23 12.82 20.99
CA LEU A 210 -2.37 11.40 20.77
C LEU A 210 -2.29 10.63 22.08
N HIS A 211 -3.02 9.52 22.15
CA HIS A 211 -2.98 8.59 23.27
C HIS A 211 -2.69 7.19 22.72
N VAL A 212 -1.47 6.69 22.99
CA VAL A 212 -1.08 5.34 22.56
C VAL A 212 -1.86 4.31 23.37
N LEU A 213 -2.56 3.42 22.66
CA LEU A 213 -3.33 2.36 23.28
C LEU A 213 -2.40 1.22 23.72
N GLN A 214 -2.55 0.80 24.97
CA GLN A 214 -1.87 -0.38 25.48
C GLN A 214 -2.56 -1.63 24.98
N GLY A 215 -1.82 -2.59 24.45
CA GLY A 215 -2.36 -3.86 23.95
C GLY A 215 -1.31 -4.72 23.31
N ALA A 216 -1.62 -6.00 23.11
CA ALA A 216 -0.77 -6.89 22.33
C ALA A 216 -0.89 -6.54 20.85
N VAL A 217 0.24 -6.44 20.16
CA VAL A 217 0.26 -6.43 18.69
C VAL A 217 -0.08 -7.85 18.24
N VAL A 218 -1.05 -7.97 17.35
CA VAL A 218 -1.41 -9.24 16.71
C VAL A 218 -0.99 -9.23 15.25
N LYS A 219 -0.92 -10.40 14.62
CA LYS A 219 -0.51 -10.53 13.21
C LYS A 219 -1.29 -9.58 12.30
N ASP A 220 -2.61 -9.50 12.49
CA ASP A 220 -3.51 -8.67 11.68
C ASP A 220 -3.24 -7.16 11.81
N ASP A 221 -2.41 -6.75 12.76
CA ASP A 221 -2.04 -5.35 12.95
C ASP A 221 -0.69 -5.01 12.31
N THR A 222 0.15 -6.01 11.97
CA THR A 222 1.49 -5.78 11.42
C THR A 222 1.45 -5.22 10.00
N PHE A 223 2.53 -4.56 9.57
CA PHE A 223 2.67 -4.15 8.17
C PHE A 223 3.56 -5.13 7.41
N ALA A 224 3.06 -5.61 6.28
CA ALA A 224 3.72 -6.55 5.40
C ALA A 224 3.57 -6.14 3.94
N ILE A 225 4.32 -6.77 3.05
CA ILE A 225 4.26 -6.53 1.62
C ILE A 225 3.27 -7.51 1.01
N ALA A 226 2.27 -7.00 0.28
CA ALA A 226 1.30 -7.86 -0.40
C ALA A 226 1.68 -8.09 -1.87
N LEU A 227 1.57 -9.35 -2.29
CA LEU A 227 1.86 -9.83 -3.63
C LEU A 227 0.63 -10.55 -4.20
N PRO A 228 0.57 -10.79 -5.53
CA PRO A 228 -0.43 -11.66 -6.10
C PRO A 228 -0.53 -12.99 -5.36
N LYS A 229 -1.73 -13.55 -5.31
CA LYS A 229 -1.95 -14.83 -4.63
C LYS A 229 -0.99 -15.89 -5.16
N ASP A 230 -0.36 -16.64 -4.25
CA ASP A 230 0.61 -17.70 -4.53
C ASP A 230 1.86 -17.25 -5.32
N SER A 231 2.23 -15.97 -5.18
CA SER A 231 3.43 -15.41 -5.80
C SER A 231 4.70 -16.13 -5.35
N LYS A 232 5.54 -16.47 -6.31
CA LYS A 232 6.86 -17.10 -6.05
C LYS A 232 7.88 -16.13 -5.45
N ASP A 233 7.61 -14.82 -5.52
CA ASP A 233 8.52 -13.79 -5.02
C ASP A 233 8.42 -13.59 -3.50
N VAL A 234 7.43 -14.18 -2.81
CA VAL A 234 7.25 -14.05 -1.35
C VAL A 234 8.51 -14.41 -0.59
N GLU A 235 9.08 -15.58 -0.87
CA GLU A 235 10.29 -16.06 -0.16
C GLU A 235 11.49 -15.16 -0.47
N LYS A 236 11.64 -14.73 -1.71
CA LYS A 236 12.72 -13.81 -2.08
C LYS A 236 12.63 -12.47 -1.35
N ILE A 237 11.43 -11.92 -1.25
CA ILE A 237 11.18 -10.69 -0.48
C ILE A 237 11.44 -10.91 1.01
N ASN A 238 11.05 -12.06 1.57
CA ASN A 238 11.35 -12.40 2.96
C ASN A 238 12.86 -12.46 3.24
N GLU A 239 13.65 -13.04 2.34
CA GLU A 239 15.11 -13.04 2.42
C GLU A 239 15.68 -11.61 2.42
N ILE A 240 15.18 -10.73 1.54
CA ILE A 240 15.62 -9.34 1.46
C ILE A 240 15.22 -8.57 2.73
N LEU A 241 14.02 -8.74 3.24
CA LEU A 241 13.59 -8.12 4.51
C LEU A 241 14.44 -8.59 5.69
N LYS A 242 14.79 -9.88 5.72
CA LYS A 242 15.72 -10.43 6.72
C LYS A 242 17.11 -9.79 6.59
N GLU A 243 17.63 -9.65 5.37
CA GLU A 243 18.89 -8.96 5.11
C GLU A 243 18.85 -7.52 5.60
N MET A 244 17.78 -6.76 5.29
CA MET A 244 17.61 -5.36 5.72
C MET A 244 17.65 -5.21 7.25
N ARG A 245 17.11 -6.18 7.99
CA ARG A 245 17.19 -6.18 9.45
C ARG A 245 18.60 -6.48 9.95
N THR A 246 19.26 -7.47 9.37
CA THR A 246 20.55 -7.94 9.87
C THR A 246 21.71 -7.02 9.50
N ASN A 247 21.62 -6.30 8.38
CA ASN A 247 22.64 -5.35 7.94
C ASN A 247 22.41 -3.89 8.41
N GLY A 248 21.33 -3.66 9.19
CA GLY A 248 20.99 -2.36 9.74
C GLY A 248 20.31 -1.40 8.76
N GLU A 249 20.00 -1.83 7.54
CA GLU A 249 19.34 -0.94 6.55
C GLU A 249 17.93 -0.55 6.97
N LEU A 250 17.15 -1.49 7.53
CA LEU A 250 15.82 -1.17 8.05
C LEU A 250 15.88 -0.14 9.17
N HIS A 251 16.84 -0.27 10.10
CA HIS A 251 17.08 0.71 11.16
C HIS A 251 17.37 2.11 10.59
N LYS A 252 18.26 2.20 9.59
CA LYS A 252 18.56 3.49 8.93
C LYS A 252 17.34 4.13 8.29
N ILE A 253 16.50 3.32 7.62
CA ILE A 253 15.25 3.80 7.02
C ILE A 253 14.31 4.32 8.11
N LEU A 254 14.14 3.58 9.21
CA LEU A 254 13.30 4.02 10.33
C LEU A 254 13.83 5.32 10.93
N VAL A 255 15.12 5.45 11.18
CA VAL A 255 15.73 6.70 11.70
C VAL A 255 15.49 7.86 10.74
N ALA A 256 15.62 7.65 9.44
CA ALA A 256 15.41 8.70 8.45
C ALA A 256 13.99 9.31 8.48
N HIS A 257 12.98 8.49 8.80
CA HIS A 257 11.57 8.89 8.72
C HIS A 257 10.87 9.08 10.07
N LEU A 258 11.26 8.32 11.11
CA LEU A 258 10.72 8.47 12.47
C LEU A 258 11.61 9.35 13.36
N GLY A 259 12.86 9.55 12.97
CA GLY A 259 13.90 10.16 13.81
C GLY A 259 14.53 9.16 14.79
N GLU A 260 15.65 9.55 15.39
CA GLU A 260 16.39 8.71 16.35
C GLU A 260 15.51 8.30 17.55
N GLU A 261 14.82 9.28 18.15
CA GLU A 261 13.99 9.06 19.34
C GLU A 261 12.81 8.15 19.01
N GLY A 262 12.03 8.44 17.94
CA GLY A 262 10.90 7.62 17.52
C GLY A 262 11.30 6.21 17.13
N THR A 263 12.47 6.02 16.51
CA THR A 263 12.99 4.68 16.19
C THR A 263 13.37 3.92 17.46
N LYS A 264 14.05 4.56 18.40
CA LYS A 264 14.42 3.95 19.68
C LYS A 264 13.19 3.55 20.50
N GLU A 265 12.16 4.40 20.55
CA GLU A 265 10.89 4.08 21.22
C GLU A 265 10.19 2.89 20.57
N TYR A 266 10.15 2.88 19.23
CA TYR A 266 9.62 1.77 18.47
C TYR A 266 10.36 0.46 18.75
N GLU A 267 11.69 0.44 18.65
CA GLU A 267 12.51 -0.75 18.89
C GLU A 267 12.36 -1.26 20.32
N ALA A 268 12.35 -0.38 21.32
CA ALA A 268 12.11 -0.75 22.72
C ALA A 268 10.70 -1.33 22.96
N ALA A 269 9.71 -0.90 22.16
CA ALA A 269 8.37 -1.44 22.24
C ALA A 269 8.29 -2.84 21.63
N ILE A 270 8.94 -3.07 20.48
CA ILE A 270 8.92 -4.37 19.81
C ILE A 270 9.78 -5.43 20.49
N GLU A 271 10.84 -5.06 21.23
CA GLU A 271 11.62 -5.99 22.03
C GLU A 271 10.76 -6.76 23.06
N LYS A 272 9.65 -6.15 23.50
CA LYS A 272 8.71 -6.76 24.43
C LYS A 272 7.73 -7.71 23.74
N LEU A 273 7.72 -7.75 22.42
CA LEU A 273 6.83 -8.60 21.63
C LEU A 273 7.47 -9.95 21.36
N ASP A 274 6.70 -11.02 21.46
CA ASP A 274 7.11 -12.33 20.97
C ASP A 274 6.94 -12.37 19.43
N ILE A 275 7.88 -11.72 18.72
CA ILE A 275 7.84 -11.58 17.25
C ILE A 275 7.84 -12.96 16.56
N ALA A 276 8.34 -14.02 17.23
CA ALA A 276 8.33 -15.36 16.67
C ALA A 276 6.91 -15.93 16.52
N LYS A 277 5.94 -15.38 17.26
CA LYS A 277 4.52 -15.76 17.16
C LYS A 277 3.71 -14.92 16.19
N LEU A 278 4.27 -13.84 15.66
CA LEU A 278 3.66 -12.96 14.67
C LEU A 278 4.16 -13.29 13.25
#